data_6a91af4c4518c3799c4bb770c75da0ea
#
_entry.id   6a91af4c4518c3799c4bb770c75da0ea
#
_cell.length_a   1.000
_cell.length_b   1.000
_cell.length_c   1.000
_cell.angle_alpha   90.00
_cell.angle_beta   90.00
_cell.angle_gamma   90.00
#
_symmetry.space_group_name_H-M   'P 1'
#
loop_
_entity.id
_entity.type
_entity.pdbx_description
1 polymer ?
#
loop_
_entity_poly.entity_id
_entity_poly.type
_entity_poly.pdbx_seq_one_letter_code
_entity_poly.pdbx_strand_id
1 'polypeptide(L)'
;MKFSGRDRRRAKTPAFALTSMLDVIFLLLCFFVTASVFSQWESEISISLPSASSSETPSRLPGEVILNVARDGSVTVNAKKLTLNDLGERLRKVADFYPGQPVVIRADRETSYDSLVKVLDTCRTAGVWNFSLATVEEKESAGK
;
A
#
# COMPACT_ATOMS: atom_id res chain seq x y z
N MET A 1 -60.99 -25.38 53.21
CA MET A 1 -59.79 -24.55 53.45
C MET A 1 -58.97 -24.48 52.13
N LYS A 2 -59.01 -23.33 51.48
CA LYS A 2 -58.26 -23.09 50.22
C LYS A 2 -56.91 -22.54 50.58
N PHE A 3 -55.85 -23.30 50.28
CA PHE A 3 -54.50 -22.77 50.33
C PHE A 3 -54.19 -22.14 48.97
N SER A 4 -54.13 -20.83 49.02
CA SER A 4 -53.69 -20.02 47.89
C SER A 4 -52.22 -20.19 47.64
N GLY A 5 -51.88 -20.91 46.56
CA GLY A 5 -50.48 -21.02 46.09
C GLY A 5 -50.01 -19.64 45.64
N ARG A 6 -49.06 -19.08 46.37
CA ARG A 6 -48.31 -17.90 45.93
C ARG A 6 -47.43 -18.29 44.76
N ASP A 7 -47.91 -17.95 43.59
CA ASP A 7 -47.12 -18.00 42.36
C ASP A 7 -45.97 -17.00 42.48
N ARG A 8 -44.82 -17.47 42.87
CA ARG A 8 -43.57 -16.69 42.81
C ARG A 8 -43.19 -16.58 41.36
N ARG A 9 -43.68 -15.56 40.71
CA ARG A 9 -43.13 -15.08 39.44
C ARG A 9 -41.67 -14.78 39.69
N ARG A 10 -40.81 -15.76 39.39
CA ARG A 10 -39.38 -15.52 39.23
C ARG A 10 -39.24 -14.45 38.15
N ALA A 11 -38.94 -13.24 38.56
CA ALA A 11 -38.46 -12.20 37.63
C ALA A 11 -37.25 -12.80 36.91
N LYS A 12 -37.43 -13.16 35.64
CA LYS A 12 -36.32 -13.47 34.75
C LYS A 12 -35.55 -12.18 34.64
N THR A 13 -34.47 -12.06 35.41
CA THR A 13 -33.45 -11.06 35.13
C THR A 13 -33.03 -11.25 33.67
N PRO A 14 -33.11 -10.22 32.83
CA PRO A 14 -32.64 -10.34 31.47
C PRO A 14 -31.16 -10.74 31.54
N ALA A 15 -30.87 -11.96 31.11
CA ALA A 15 -29.50 -12.39 30.94
C ALA A 15 -28.93 -11.46 29.86
N PHE A 16 -28.12 -10.52 30.29
CA PHE A 16 -27.39 -9.64 29.39
C PHE A 16 -26.59 -10.55 28.46
N ALA A 17 -26.90 -10.47 27.17
CA ALA A 17 -26.24 -11.33 26.18
C ALA A 17 -24.81 -10.85 25.95
N LEU A 18 -23.94 -11.05 26.91
CA LEU A 18 -22.52 -10.70 26.84
C LEU A 18 -21.84 -11.29 25.61
N THR A 19 -22.26 -12.49 25.22
CA THR A 19 -21.73 -13.16 24.01
C THR A 19 -22.01 -12.36 22.75
N SER A 20 -23.22 -11.80 22.61
CA SER A 20 -23.57 -10.96 21.46
C SER A 20 -22.79 -9.66 21.45
N MET A 21 -22.53 -9.06 22.60
CA MET A 21 -21.72 -7.85 22.70
C MET A 21 -20.26 -8.13 22.36
N LEU A 22 -19.71 -9.26 22.82
CA LEU A 22 -18.37 -9.69 22.45
C LEU A 22 -18.22 -9.93 20.95
N ASP A 23 -19.23 -10.51 20.30
CA ASP A 23 -19.22 -10.75 18.86
C ASP A 23 -19.16 -9.44 18.08
N VAL A 24 -19.98 -8.44 18.45
CA VAL A 24 -19.95 -7.12 17.83
C VAL A 24 -18.59 -6.44 17.99
N ILE A 25 -18.02 -6.49 19.18
CA ILE A 25 -16.69 -5.92 19.46
C ILE A 25 -15.61 -6.65 18.65
N PHE A 26 -15.69 -7.97 18.57
CA PHE A 26 -14.77 -8.78 17.78
C PHE A 26 -14.85 -8.45 16.29
N LEU A 27 -16.05 -8.31 15.71
CA LEU A 27 -16.24 -7.93 14.33
C LEU A 27 -15.70 -6.52 14.03
N LEU A 28 -15.93 -5.57 14.95
CA LEU A 28 -15.36 -4.23 14.84
C LEU A 28 -13.84 -4.27 14.88
N LEU A 29 -13.26 -5.07 15.77
CA LEU A 29 -11.80 -5.24 15.85
C LEU A 29 -11.24 -5.83 14.55
N CYS A 30 -11.85 -6.87 14.01
CA CYS A 30 -11.48 -7.46 12.73
C CYS A 30 -11.59 -6.44 11.59
N PHE A 31 -12.65 -5.64 11.59
CA PHE A 31 -12.83 -4.57 10.61
C PHE A 31 -11.71 -3.52 10.71
N PHE A 32 -11.40 -3.03 11.90
CA PHE A 32 -10.34 -2.05 12.08
C PHE A 32 -8.96 -2.60 11.72
N VAL A 33 -8.66 -3.85 12.08
CA VAL A 33 -7.40 -4.50 11.70
C VAL A 33 -7.30 -4.61 10.19
N THR A 34 -8.35 -5.07 9.53
CA THR A 34 -8.39 -5.17 8.06
C THR A 34 -8.24 -3.80 7.40
N ALA A 35 -9.01 -2.80 7.87
CA ALA A 35 -8.94 -1.44 7.37
C ALA A 35 -7.55 -0.82 7.58
N SER A 36 -6.90 -1.09 8.71
CA SER A 36 -5.55 -0.62 9.02
C SER A 36 -4.50 -1.20 8.07
N VAL A 37 -4.61 -2.48 7.74
CA VAL A 37 -3.73 -3.12 6.76
C VAL A 37 -3.91 -2.50 5.37
N PHE A 38 -5.14 -2.26 4.93
CA PHE A 38 -5.41 -1.60 3.65
C PHE A 38 -4.95 -0.14 3.64
N SER A 39 -5.13 0.59 4.74
CA SER A 39 -4.71 1.99 4.85
C SER A 39 -3.19 2.17 4.74
N GLN A 40 -2.40 1.20 5.19
CA GLN A 40 -0.95 1.24 5.03
C GLN A 40 -0.51 1.11 3.56
N TRP A 41 -1.36 0.55 2.70
CA TRP A 41 -1.09 0.45 1.27
C TRP A 41 -1.43 1.73 0.51
N GLU A 42 -2.29 2.58 1.06
CA GLU A 42 -2.68 3.85 0.46
C GLU A 42 -1.82 5.05 0.90
N SER A 43 -0.95 4.88 1.89
CA SER A 43 -0.21 5.98 2.55
C SER A 43 0.90 6.60 1.72
N GLU A 44 0.99 6.31 0.43
CA GLU A 44 2.13 6.76 -0.37
C GLU A 44 1.81 7.67 -1.53
N ILE A 45 0.65 8.32 -1.57
CA ILE A 45 0.50 9.39 -2.53
C ILE A 45 -0.29 10.56 -1.96
N SER A 46 0.43 11.42 -1.28
CA SER A 46 0.10 12.82 -1.22
C SER A 46 0.91 13.57 -2.29
N ILE A 47 0.69 13.23 -3.54
CA ILE A 47 1.06 14.14 -4.63
C ILE A 47 -0.23 14.80 -5.04
N SER A 48 -0.43 16.04 -4.58
CA SER A 48 -1.46 16.90 -5.11
C SER A 48 -1.15 17.12 -6.60
N LEU A 49 -1.94 16.51 -7.46
CA LEU A 49 -1.90 16.73 -8.89
C LEU A 49 -2.58 18.06 -9.21
N PRO A 50 -1.86 19.07 -9.71
CA PRO A 50 -2.52 20.14 -10.43
C PRO A 50 -2.97 19.58 -11.78
N SER A 51 -4.24 19.75 -12.06
CA SER A 51 -4.85 19.46 -13.36
C SER A 51 -4.15 20.22 -14.48
N ALA A 52 -3.39 19.49 -15.28
CA ALA A 52 -3.00 19.94 -16.63
C ALA A 52 -3.29 18.80 -17.58
N SER A 53 -4.15 19.09 -18.52
CA SER A 53 -4.64 18.32 -19.63
C SER A 53 -3.58 17.40 -20.26
N SER A 54 -4.03 16.16 -20.51
CA SER A 54 -3.40 15.15 -21.37
C SER A 54 -2.11 14.48 -20.88
N SER A 55 -2.17 13.82 -19.74
CA SER A 55 -1.44 12.57 -19.54
C SER A 55 -2.35 11.66 -18.73
N GLU A 56 -2.76 10.57 -19.34
CA GLU A 56 -3.48 9.51 -18.69
C GLU A 56 -2.69 9.10 -17.45
N THR A 57 -3.23 9.39 -16.28
CA THR A 57 -2.73 8.83 -15.02
C THR A 57 -2.76 7.32 -15.19
N PRO A 58 -1.62 6.61 -15.16
CA PRO A 58 -1.67 5.15 -15.21
C PRO A 58 -2.49 4.68 -14.03
N SER A 59 -3.65 4.09 -14.33
CA SER A 59 -4.51 3.43 -13.35
C SER A 59 -3.63 2.41 -12.62
N ARG A 60 -3.49 2.59 -11.30
CA ARG A 60 -2.73 1.66 -10.48
C ARG A 60 -3.39 0.30 -10.53
N LEU A 61 -2.69 -0.68 -11.03
CA LEU A 61 -3.07 -2.07 -10.84
C LEU A 61 -2.67 -2.50 -9.43
N PRO A 62 -3.55 -3.16 -8.67
CA PRO A 62 -3.20 -3.69 -7.36
C PRO A 62 -1.99 -4.62 -7.49
N GLY A 63 -0.93 -4.31 -6.75
CA GLY A 63 0.27 -5.13 -6.74
C GLY A 63 1.46 -4.62 -7.56
N GLU A 64 1.38 -3.46 -8.22
CA GLU A 64 2.54 -2.86 -8.91
C GLU A 64 3.61 -2.39 -7.93
N VAL A 65 4.87 -2.72 -8.24
CA VAL A 65 6.02 -2.15 -7.52
C VAL A 65 6.45 -0.87 -8.23
N ILE A 66 6.41 0.25 -7.52
CA ILE A 66 6.79 1.55 -8.06
C ILE A 66 8.19 1.93 -7.59
N LEU A 67 9.09 2.14 -8.55
CA LEU A 67 10.42 2.67 -8.33
C LEU A 67 10.46 4.13 -8.77
N ASN A 68 10.79 5.02 -7.87
CA ASN A 68 11.01 6.43 -8.21
C ASN A 68 12.51 6.70 -8.30
N VAL A 69 12.95 7.21 -9.43
CA VAL A 69 14.34 7.60 -9.69
C VAL A 69 14.39 9.12 -9.73
N ALA A 70 15.04 9.71 -8.73
CA ALA A 70 15.18 11.16 -8.64
C ALA A 70 16.29 11.68 -9.59
N ARG A 71 16.32 12.99 -9.76
CA ARG A 71 17.32 13.70 -10.61
C ARG A 71 18.76 13.36 -10.21
N ASP A 72 19.04 13.17 -8.93
CA ASP A 72 20.36 12.79 -8.38
C ASP A 72 20.70 11.30 -8.61
N GLY A 73 19.83 10.54 -9.27
CA GLY A 73 19.99 9.11 -9.49
C GLY A 73 19.62 8.23 -8.28
N SER A 74 19.14 8.84 -7.20
CA SER A 74 18.68 8.06 -6.05
C SER A 74 17.37 7.35 -6.34
N VAL A 75 17.27 6.11 -5.85
CA VAL A 75 16.08 5.28 -6.03
C VAL A 75 15.28 5.21 -4.76
N THR A 76 13.99 5.46 -4.87
CA THR A 76 13.05 5.39 -3.75
C THR A 76 11.96 4.38 -4.06
N VAL A 77 11.74 3.46 -3.14
CA VAL A 77 10.66 2.48 -3.18
C VAL A 77 9.89 2.60 -1.88
N ASN A 78 8.59 2.77 -1.97
CA ASN A 78 7.77 2.93 -0.78
C ASN A 78 8.33 4.01 0.18
N ALA A 79 8.54 5.24 -0.35
CA ALA A 79 9.12 6.39 0.35
C ALA A 79 10.46 6.12 1.06
N LYS A 80 11.07 4.96 0.82
CA LYS A 80 12.35 4.58 1.40
C LYS A 80 13.45 4.65 0.35
N LYS A 81 14.45 5.48 0.59
CA LYS A 81 15.63 5.58 -0.26
C LYS A 81 16.45 4.30 -0.15
N LEU A 82 16.78 3.70 -1.28
CA LEU A 82 17.51 2.45 -1.36
C LEU A 82 18.79 2.61 -2.17
N THR A 83 19.81 1.84 -1.82
CA THR A 83 20.97 1.66 -2.69
C THR A 83 20.64 0.70 -3.84
N LEU A 84 21.40 0.73 -4.92
CA LEU A 84 21.20 -0.20 -6.04
C LEU A 84 21.34 -1.67 -5.61
N ASN A 85 22.22 -1.97 -4.65
CA ASN A 85 22.38 -3.31 -4.11
C ASN A 85 21.14 -3.76 -3.32
N ASP A 86 20.65 -2.90 -2.42
CA ASP A 86 19.45 -3.19 -1.64
C ASP A 86 18.21 -3.33 -2.54
N LEU A 87 18.14 -2.52 -3.60
CA LEU A 87 17.11 -2.61 -4.62
C LEU A 87 17.16 -3.98 -5.31
N GLY A 88 18.34 -4.41 -5.76
CA GLY A 88 18.53 -5.69 -6.41
C GLY A 88 18.11 -6.88 -5.54
N GLU A 89 18.48 -6.88 -4.26
CA GLU A 89 18.06 -7.92 -3.32
C GLU A 89 16.55 -7.97 -3.10
N ARG A 90 15.93 -6.81 -2.96
CA ARG A 90 14.47 -6.72 -2.79
C ARG A 90 13.71 -7.16 -4.03
N LEU A 91 14.16 -6.71 -5.21
CA LEU A 91 13.54 -7.11 -6.47
C LEU A 91 13.71 -8.61 -6.74
N ARG A 92 14.85 -9.20 -6.37
CA ARG A 92 15.06 -10.64 -6.47
C ARG A 92 14.05 -11.41 -5.63
N LYS A 93 13.83 -10.99 -4.38
CA LYS A 93 12.80 -11.59 -3.52
C LYS A 93 11.40 -11.46 -4.13
N VAL A 94 11.08 -10.29 -4.68
CA VAL A 94 9.80 -10.08 -5.36
C VAL A 94 9.67 -11.00 -6.58
N ALA A 95 10.69 -11.12 -7.39
CA ALA A 95 10.69 -12.00 -8.57
C ALA A 95 10.56 -13.48 -8.20
N ASP A 96 11.16 -13.90 -7.09
CA ASP A 96 11.09 -15.29 -6.60
C ASP A 96 9.69 -15.64 -6.06
N PHE A 97 9.06 -14.73 -5.30
CA PHE A 97 7.75 -14.97 -4.72
C PHE A 97 6.59 -14.66 -5.68
N TYR A 98 6.77 -13.71 -6.57
CA TYR A 98 5.75 -13.24 -7.51
C TYR A 98 6.33 -13.12 -8.93
N PRO A 99 6.53 -14.23 -9.64
CA PRO A 99 7.05 -14.22 -11.01
C PRO A 99 6.15 -13.40 -11.93
N GLY A 100 6.72 -12.47 -12.66
CA GLY A 100 5.98 -11.61 -13.57
C GLY A 100 5.31 -10.38 -12.95
N GLN A 101 5.58 -10.09 -11.69
CA GLN A 101 5.14 -8.88 -11.00
C GLN A 101 5.51 -7.63 -11.83
N PRO A 102 4.53 -6.78 -12.20
CA PRO A 102 4.82 -5.56 -12.93
C PRO A 102 5.56 -4.55 -12.04
N VAL A 103 6.61 -3.97 -12.59
CA VAL A 103 7.40 -2.91 -11.95
C VAL A 103 7.30 -1.64 -12.79
N VAL A 104 6.87 -0.55 -12.18
CA VAL A 104 6.80 0.75 -12.83
C VAL A 104 7.98 1.60 -12.37
N ILE A 105 8.84 1.98 -13.31
CA ILE A 105 9.98 2.85 -13.05
C ILE A 105 9.58 4.28 -13.43
N ARG A 106 9.46 5.14 -12.44
CA ARG A 106 9.19 6.56 -12.60
C ARG A 106 10.49 7.33 -12.50
N ALA A 107 10.96 7.86 -13.60
CA ALA A 107 12.16 8.69 -13.62
C ALA A 107 11.79 10.17 -13.73
N ASP A 108 12.50 11.02 -13.00
CA ASP A 108 12.47 12.46 -13.19
C ASP A 108 12.96 12.78 -14.61
N ARG A 109 12.39 13.81 -15.22
CA ARG A 109 12.74 14.24 -16.59
C ARG A 109 14.22 14.60 -16.74
N GLU A 110 14.83 15.08 -15.67
CA GLU A 110 16.23 15.49 -15.66
C GLU A 110 17.17 14.41 -15.09
N THR A 111 16.65 13.21 -14.84
CA THR A 111 17.49 12.07 -14.44
C THR A 111 18.48 11.74 -15.54
N SER A 112 19.74 11.54 -15.17
CA SER A 112 20.76 11.16 -16.14
C SER A 112 20.45 9.79 -16.75
N TYR A 113 20.72 9.66 -18.04
CA TYR A 113 20.54 8.40 -18.76
C TYR A 113 21.34 7.25 -18.11
N ASP A 114 22.56 7.54 -17.65
CA ASP A 114 23.43 6.56 -16.97
C ASP A 114 22.79 6.00 -15.70
N SER A 115 22.17 6.86 -14.88
CA SER A 115 21.46 6.44 -13.67
C SER A 115 20.26 5.56 -13.99
N LEU A 116 19.51 5.90 -15.02
CA LEU A 116 18.36 5.12 -15.46
C LEU A 116 18.78 3.73 -15.97
N VAL A 117 19.85 3.66 -16.76
CA VAL A 117 20.40 2.40 -17.27
C VAL A 117 20.85 1.49 -16.12
N LYS A 118 21.52 2.04 -15.11
CA LYS A 118 21.91 1.26 -13.91
C LYS A 118 20.73 0.66 -13.16
N VAL A 119 19.64 1.41 -13.03
CA VAL A 119 18.40 0.91 -12.41
C VAL A 119 17.78 -0.20 -13.24
N LEU A 120 17.70 -0.01 -14.58
CA LEU A 120 17.19 -1.04 -15.50
C LEU A 120 18.02 -2.33 -15.45
N ASP A 121 19.33 -2.20 -15.44
CA ASP A 121 20.22 -3.34 -15.37
C ASP A 121 20.07 -4.09 -14.03
N THR A 122 19.91 -3.36 -12.93
CA THR A 122 19.60 -3.94 -11.62
C THR A 122 18.27 -4.71 -11.65
N CYS A 123 17.23 -4.19 -12.28
CA CYS A 123 15.96 -4.89 -12.44
C CYS A 123 16.11 -6.19 -13.23
N ARG A 124 16.82 -6.15 -14.35
CA ARG A 124 17.07 -7.34 -15.19
C ARG A 124 17.88 -8.41 -14.44
N THR A 125 18.94 -8.00 -13.77
CA THR A 125 19.80 -8.91 -12.99
C THR A 125 19.05 -9.54 -11.82
N ALA A 126 18.07 -8.82 -11.26
CA ALA A 126 17.18 -9.36 -10.22
C ALA A 126 16.09 -10.31 -10.75
N GLY A 127 15.98 -10.51 -12.05
CA GLY A 127 14.99 -11.38 -12.67
C GLY A 127 13.63 -10.71 -12.96
N VAL A 128 13.58 -9.38 -12.84
CA VAL A 128 12.40 -8.59 -13.23
C VAL A 128 12.50 -8.20 -14.69
N TRP A 129 11.60 -8.71 -15.51
CA TRP A 129 11.55 -8.44 -16.96
C TRP A 129 10.24 -7.78 -17.40
N ASN A 130 9.23 -7.72 -16.51
CA ASN A 130 7.98 -7.03 -16.75
C ASN A 130 8.05 -5.62 -16.11
N PHE A 131 8.68 -4.67 -16.78
CA PHE A 131 8.76 -3.30 -16.30
C PHE A 131 8.26 -2.30 -17.35
N SER A 132 7.70 -1.21 -16.87
CA SER A 132 7.30 -0.06 -17.65
C SER A 132 8.01 1.21 -17.17
N LEU A 133 8.25 2.13 -18.09
CA LEU A 133 8.87 3.42 -17.81
C LEU A 133 7.82 4.51 -17.84
N ALA A 134 7.81 5.35 -16.83
CA ALA A 134 7.00 6.56 -16.79
C ALA A 134 7.92 7.77 -16.48
N THR A 135 7.71 8.86 -17.16
CA THR A 135 8.40 10.11 -16.86
C THR A 135 7.54 10.96 -15.95
N VAL A 136 8.12 11.42 -14.85
CA VAL A 136 7.47 12.34 -13.92
C VAL A 136 8.20 13.67 -13.99
N GLU A 137 7.45 14.74 -14.15
CA GLU A 137 7.97 16.09 -14.02
C GLU A 137 7.82 16.49 -12.55
N GLU A 138 8.92 16.52 -11.80
CA GLU A 138 8.91 17.05 -10.44
C GLU A 138 8.76 18.57 -10.55
N LYS A 139 7.59 19.07 -10.19
CA LYS A 139 7.42 20.51 -9.99
C LYS A 139 8.26 20.90 -8.79
N GLU A 140 9.38 21.57 -9.09
CA GLU A 140 10.15 22.30 -8.09
C GLU A 140 9.16 23.17 -7.31
N SER A 141 8.96 22.84 -6.04
CA SER A 141 8.24 23.72 -5.13
C SER A 141 9.10 24.98 -4.95
N ALA A 142 8.86 25.94 -5.84
CA ALA A 142 9.41 27.28 -5.69
C ALA A 142 8.94 27.81 -4.32
N GLY A 143 9.83 27.71 -3.37
CA GLY A 143 9.68 28.39 -2.10
C GLY A 143 9.60 29.88 -2.31
N LYS A 144 8.63 30.48 -1.69
CA LYS A 144 8.67 31.88 -1.30
C LYS A 144 8.00 32.03 0.04
#